data_ac6921c9bee77085a943b0d662fdcd97
#
_entry.id   ac6921c9bee77085a943b0d662fdcd97
#
_cell.length_a   1.000
_cell.length_b   1.000
_cell.length_c   1.000
_cell.angle_alpha   90.00
_cell.angle_beta   90.00
_cell.angle_gamma   90.00
#
_symmetry.space_group_name_H-M   'P 1'
#
loop_
_entity.id
_entity.type
_entity.pdbx_description
1 polymer ?
#
loop_
_entity_poly.entity_id
_entity_poly.type
_entity_poly.pdbx_seq_one_letter_code
_entity_poly.pdbx_strand_id
1 'polypeptide(L)'
;MIHTAESLRAAFKYLFVEELVELQRLARMLPDNPVVVNIGAGAGTSGLAFRESRPDLWLFTVDKQRAESPLGCLVAEEKVLRDAGLWDDQVQQIHGDSKEFGSNWLGDPVDMVFVDGDHSYEGCAGDIEAWIPNLKPGGLLAVHDFNKEEVFGGQELPDAPFPKPWPGVDQAVEALLVGKYEMVSVVRTLVTFRV
;
A
#
# COMPACT_ATOMS: atom_id res chain seq x y z
N MET A 1 5.89 13.54 19.54
CA MET A 1 7.07 12.81 19.03
C MET A 1 6.78 12.56 17.57
N ILE A 2 7.57 13.08 16.67
CA ILE A 2 7.46 12.76 15.25
C ILE A 2 7.92 11.31 15.11
N HIS A 3 7.00 10.41 14.78
CA HIS A 3 7.36 9.03 14.47
C HIS A 3 8.05 9.04 13.11
N THR A 4 9.35 8.88 13.08
CA THR A 4 10.08 8.70 11.82
C THR A 4 9.78 7.30 11.27
N ALA A 5 9.87 7.12 9.96
CA ALA A 5 9.75 5.80 9.32
C ALA A 5 10.62 4.73 10.02
N GLU A 6 11.79 5.13 10.55
CA GLU A 6 12.68 4.26 11.33
C GLU A 6 12.09 3.82 12.68
N SER A 7 11.40 4.73 13.41
CA SER A 7 10.76 4.37 14.68
C SER A 7 9.57 3.44 14.49
N LEU A 8 8.91 3.52 13.35
CA LEU A 8 7.80 2.65 12.97
C LEU A 8 8.28 1.25 12.61
N ARG A 9 9.37 1.11 11.87
CA ARG A 9 9.97 -0.19 11.58
C ARG A 9 10.37 -0.94 12.85
N ALA A 10 10.89 -0.25 13.87
CA ALA A 10 11.26 -0.87 15.14
C ALA A 10 10.05 -1.50 15.85
N ALA A 11 8.85 -0.92 15.65
CA ALA A 11 7.60 -1.40 16.23
C ALA A 11 6.87 -2.44 15.35
N PHE A 12 6.95 -2.30 14.02
CA PHE A 12 6.12 -3.07 13.07
C PHE A 12 6.93 -3.48 11.85
N LYS A 13 7.34 -4.75 11.79
CA LYS A 13 8.29 -5.29 10.80
C LYS A 13 7.67 -5.68 9.44
N TYR A 14 6.58 -5.06 8.99
CA TYR A 14 5.90 -5.47 7.76
C TYR A 14 6.47 -4.83 6.49
N LEU A 15 7.01 -3.61 6.58
CA LEU A 15 7.65 -2.89 5.49
C LEU A 15 9.13 -2.60 5.82
N PHE A 16 9.99 -2.59 4.81
CA PHE A 16 11.35 -2.08 4.97
C PHE A 16 11.34 -0.56 5.12
N VAL A 17 12.37 0.01 5.77
CA VAL A 17 12.49 1.47 5.90
C VAL A 17 12.54 2.14 4.53
N GLU A 18 13.24 1.53 3.59
CA GLU A 18 13.40 2.02 2.24
C GLU A 18 12.05 2.08 1.48
N GLU A 19 11.16 1.11 1.74
CA GLU A 19 9.79 1.08 1.18
C GLU A 19 8.91 2.17 1.78
N LEU A 20 9.02 2.41 3.08
CA LEU A 20 8.32 3.52 3.75
C LEU A 20 8.77 4.88 3.22
N VAL A 21 10.09 5.06 3.03
CA VAL A 21 10.66 6.27 2.42
C VAL A 21 10.16 6.43 0.99
N GLU A 22 10.05 5.33 0.24
CA GLU A 22 9.50 5.36 -1.12
C GLU A 22 8.01 5.71 -1.14
N LEU A 23 7.18 5.12 -0.28
CA LEU A 23 5.76 5.48 -0.16
C LEU A 23 5.60 6.99 0.15
N GLN A 24 6.41 7.52 1.06
CA GLN A 24 6.43 8.95 1.35
C GLN A 24 6.87 9.79 0.14
N ARG A 25 7.87 9.34 -0.63
CA ARG A 25 8.33 10.01 -1.86
C ARG A 25 7.23 10.03 -2.91
N LEU A 26 6.58 8.89 -3.13
CA LEU A 26 5.47 8.76 -4.08
C LEU A 26 4.30 9.68 -3.69
N ALA A 27 3.91 9.70 -2.42
CA ALA A 27 2.86 10.58 -1.93
C ALA A 27 3.17 12.07 -2.16
N ARG A 28 4.44 12.49 -1.98
CA ARG A 28 4.86 13.88 -2.24
C ARG A 28 4.83 14.27 -3.72
N MET A 29 4.83 13.30 -4.63
CA MET A 29 4.74 13.55 -6.08
C MET A 29 3.29 13.76 -6.55
N LEU A 30 2.31 13.40 -5.74
CA LEU A 30 0.89 13.54 -6.07
C LEU A 30 0.47 15.03 -6.08
N PRO A 31 -0.63 15.38 -6.78
CA PRO A 31 -1.16 16.74 -6.79
C PRO A 31 -1.64 17.17 -5.40
N ASP A 32 -2.12 18.42 -5.27
CA ASP A 32 -2.68 18.92 -4.01
C ASP A 32 -3.98 18.18 -3.67
N ASN A 33 -4.18 17.93 -2.37
CA ASN A 33 -5.33 17.18 -1.83
C ASN A 33 -5.55 15.83 -2.53
N PRO A 34 -4.52 14.95 -2.61
CA PRO A 34 -4.62 13.72 -3.37
C PRO A 34 -5.50 12.69 -2.65
N VAL A 35 -6.11 11.82 -3.44
CA VAL A 35 -6.85 10.65 -2.95
C VAL A 35 -5.96 9.42 -3.05
N VAL A 36 -5.70 8.77 -1.92
CA VAL A 36 -4.92 7.55 -1.83
C VAL A 36 -5.75 6.43 -1.22
N VAL A 37 -5.75 5.28 -1.88
CA VAL A 37 -6.35 4.05 -1.36
C VAL A 37 -5.24 3.13 -0.87
N ASN A 38 -5.35 2.68 0.38
CA ASN A 38 -4.45 1.76 1.06
C ASN A 38 -5.17 0.44 1.29
N ILE A 39 -4.80 -0.60 0.55
CA ILE A 39 -5.39 -1.95 0.68
C ILE A 39 -4.52 -2.77 1.61
N GLY A 40 -5.09 -3.13 2.77
CA GLY A 40 -4.37 -3.75 3.87
C GLY A 40 -3.85 -2.71 4.87
N ALA A 41 -4.51 -2.61 6.02
CA ALA A 41 -4.10 -1.69 7.09
C ALA A 41 -2.88 -2.19 7.87
N GLY A 42 -2.74 -3.50 8.00
CA GLY A 42 -1.68 -4.13 8.77
C GLY A 42 -1.59 -3.56 10.19
N ALA A 43 -0.44 -3.00 10.52
CA ALA A 43 -0.20 -2.30 11.80
C ALA A 43 -0.32 -0.76 11.68
N GLY A 44 -0.82 -0.24 10.56
CA GLY A 44 -0.97 1.19 10.31
C GLY A 44 0.29 1.89 9.78
N THR A 45 1.29 1.13 9.37
CA THR A 45 2.60 1.69 9.01
C THR A 45 2.57 2.45 7.68
N SER A 46 1.89 1.88 6.66
CA SER A 46 1.70 2.52 5.35
C SER A 46 0.81 3.76 5.46
N GLY A 47 -0.32 3.67 6.17
CA GLY A 47 -1.22 4.79 6.43
C GLY A 47 -0.50 5.96 7.10
N LEU A 48 0.33 5.67 8.10
CA LEU A 48 1.14 6.70 8.77
C LEU A 48 2.17 7.30 7.82
N ALA A 49 2.87 6.49 7.00
CA ALA A 49 3.85 7.01 6.04
C ALA A 49 3.20 8.00 5.04
N PHE A 50 2.00 7.69 4.56
CA PHE A 50 1.23 8.59 3.69
C PHE A 50 0.88 9.90 4.39
N ARG A 51 0.24 9.83 5.55
CA ARG A 51 -0.26 10.99 6.29
C ARG A 51 0.86 11.88 6.84
N GLU A 52 1.99 11.32 7.30
CA GLU A 52 3.15 12.11 7.72
C GLU A 52 3.76 12.91 6.56
N SER A 53 3.78 12.33 5.36
CA SER A 53 4.40 12.97 4.20
C SER A 53 3.49 14.02 3.55
N ARG A 54 2.18 13.84 3.63
CA ARG A 54 1.13 14.67 3.00
C ARG A 54 -0.09 14.77 3.92
N PRO A 55 -0.10 15.75 4.85
CA PRO A 55 -1.26 15.96 5.75
C PRO A 55 -2.55 16.37 5.02
N ASP A 56 -2.48 16.89 3.81
CA ASP A 56 -3.61 17.22 2.94
C ASP A 56 -4.17 16.03 2.16
N LEU A 57 -3.60 14.84 2.33
CA LEU A 57 -3.98 13.62 1.60
C LEU A 57 -5.25 13.00 2.18
N TRP A 58 -6.21 12.68 1.32
CA TRP A 58 -7.35 11.83 1.65
C TRP A 58 -6.93 10.36 1.63
N LEU A 59 -6.92 9.72 2.79
CA LEU A 59 -6.56 8.31 2.95
C LEU A 59 -7.81 7.45 3.12
N PHE A 60 -8.00 6.52 2.20
CA PHE A 60 -9.02 5.47 2.31
C PHE A 60 -8.32 4.13 2.55
N THR A 61 -8.40 3.61 3.77
CA THR A 61 -7.83 2.30 4.08
C THR A 61 -8.91 1.24 4.06
N VAL A 62 -8.72 0.20 3.25
CA VAL A 62 -9.63 -0.95 3.12
C VAL A 62 -8.97 -2.19 3.71
N ASP A 63 -9.61 -2.84 4.68
CA ASP A 63 -9.11 -4.07 5.31
C ASP A 63 -10.24 -5.01 5.70
N LYS A 64 -10.07 -6.30 5.45
CA LYS A 64 -11.04 -7.34 5.84
C LYS A 64 -11.04 -7.65 7.33
N GLN A 65 -10.07 -7.12 8.08
CA GLN A 65 -9.83 -7.47 9.49
C GLN A 65 -9.82 -8.99 9.71
N ARG A 66 -8.66 -9.60 9.55
CA ARG A 66 -8.51 -11.02 9.90
C ARG A 66 -8.83 -11.20 11.38
N ALA A 67 -9.70 -12.18 11.68
CA ALA A 67 -10.12 -12.53 13.05
C ALA A 67 -8.95 -12.90 14.00
N GLU A 68 -7.77 -13.12 13.42
CA GLU A 68 -6.54 -13.53 14.12
C GLU A 68 -5.72 -12.35 14.65
N SER A 69 -6.02 -11.11 14.24
CA SER A 69 -5.38 -9.93 14.83
C SER A 69 -6.07 -9.56 16.14
N PRO A 70 -5.40 -9.63 17.30
CA PRO A 70 -6.01 -9.39 18.60
C PRO A 70 -6.63 -7.99 18.76
N LEU A 71 -6.22 -7.03 17.92
CA LEU A 71 -6.69 -5.64 17.95
C LEU A 71 -7.42 -5.22 16.67
N GLY A 72 -7.46 -6.07 15.61
CA GLY A 72 -7.92 -5.65 14.29
C GLY A 72 -6.96 -4.65 13.61
N CYS A 73 -6.71 -4.83 12.33
CA CYS A 73 -5.75 -3.99 11.59
C CYS A 73 -6.20 -2.51 11.54
N LEU A 74 -7.48 -2.24 11.28
CA LEU A 74 -8.02 -0.88 11.25
C LEU A 74 -7.91 -0.18 12.62
N VAL A 75 -8.15 -0.89 13.72
CA VAL A 75 -7.98 -0.32 15.08
C VAL A 75 -6.52 0.01 15.37
N ALA A 76 -5.58 -0.82 14.89
CA ALA A 76 -4.16 -0.54 15.04
C ALA A 76 -3.75 0.71 14.26
N GLU A 77 -4.22 0.85 13.00
CA GLU A 77 -3.97 2.03 12.19
C GLU A 77 -4.58 3.30 12.81
N GLU A 78 -5.83 3.25 13.26
CA GLU A 78 -6.47 4.37 13.95
C GLU A 78 -5.64 4.83 15.15
N LYS A 79 -5.22 3.86 15.98
CA LYS A 79 -4.41 4.17 17.16
C LYS A 79 -3.09 4.86 16.76
N VAL A 80 -2.38 4.34 15.79
CA VAL A 80 -1.10 4.88 15.32
C VAL A 80 -1.28 6.30 14.79
N LEU A 81 -2.30 6.55 13.96
CA LEU A 81 -2.58 7.87 13.40
C LEU A 81 -3.04 8.88 14.47
N ARG A 82 -3.85 8.44 15.47
CA ARG A 82 -4.21 9.29 16.61
C ARG A 82 -3.02 9.66 17.48
N ASP A 83 -2.16 8.70 17.79
CA ASP A 83 -0.96 8.93 18.58
C ASP A 83 0.02 9.91 17.87
N ALA A 84 0.01 9.92 16.53
CA ALA A 84 0.77 10.85 15.70
C ALA A 84 0.08 12.21 15.49
N GLY A 85 -1.18 12.37 15.90
CA GLY A 85 -1.97 13.59 15.65
C GLY A 85 -2.39 13.78 14.19
N LEU A 86 -2.50 12.67 13.43
CA LEU A 86 -2.80 12.64 12.00
C LEU A 86 -4.16 11.99 11.67
N TRP A 87 -4.96 11.74 12.69
CA TRP A 87 -6.33 11.23 12.53
C TRP A 87 -7.31 12.40 12.48
N ASP A 88 -7.92 12.60 11.33
CA ASP A 88 -8.90 13.64 11.06
C ASP A 88 -9.95 13.18 10.04
N ASP A 89 -10.77 14.10 9.53
CA ASP A 89 -11.85 13.81 8.58
C ASP A 89 -11.34 13.32 7.20
N GLN A 90 -10.07 13.48 6.90
CA GLN A 90 -9.44 13.00 5.66
C GLN A 90 -9.02 11.52 5.75
N VAL A 91 -9.12 10.89 6.92
CA VAL A 91 -8.84 9.45 7.09
C VAL A 91 -10.16 8.70 7.16
N GLN A 92 -10.38 7.81 6.22
CA GLN A 92 -11.57 6.96 6.11
C GLN A 92 -11.16 5.48 6.14
N GLN A 93 -11.72 4.74 7.08
CA GLN A 93 -11.50 3.29 7.17
C GLN A 93 -12.72 2.53 6.67
N ILE A 94 -12.49 1.54 5.83
CA ILE A 94 -13.49 0.70 5.21
C ILE A 94 -13.23 -0.75 5.62
N HIS A 95 -14.17 -1.33 6.37
CA HIS A 95 -14.10 -2.74 6.75
C HIS A 95 -14.80 -3.61 5.69
N GLY A 96 -14.04 -4.35 4.90
CA GLY A 96 -14.60 -5.24 3.88
C GLY A 96 -13.61 -5.68 2.81
N ASP A 97 -14.15 -6.28 1.76
CA ASP A 97 -13.38 -6.76 0.61
C ASP A 97 -13.01 -5.58 -0.31
N SER A 98 -11.72 -5.32 -0.49
CA SER A 98 -11.21 -4.25 -1.35
C SER A 98 -11.67 -4.38 -2.80
N LYS A 99 -11.84 -5.60 -3.31
CA LYS A 99 -12.34 -5.87 -4.68
C LYS A 99 -13.79 -5.42 -4.84
N GLU A 100 -14.62 -5.67 -3.83
CA GLU A 100 -16.01 -5.22 -3.83
C GLU A 100 -16.09 -3.70 -3.81
N PHE A 101 -15.31 -3.06 -2.94
CA PHE A 101 -15.27 -1.60 -2.88
C PHE A 101 -14.68 -0.96 -4.13
N GLY A 102 -13.59 -1.50 -4.68
CA GLY A 102 -12.99 -1.00 -5.91
C GLY A 102 -13.94 -1.10 -7.10
N SER A 103 -14.63 -2.23 -7.24
CA SER A 103 -15.62 -2.44 -8.34
C SER A 103 -16.85 -1.54 -8.24
N ASN A 104 -17.15 -1.03 -7.04
CA ASN A 104 -18.30 -0.16 -6.77
C ASN A 104 -17.88 1.23 -6.26
N TRP A 105 -16.66 1.66 -6.53
CA TRP A 105 -16.15 2.94 -6.07
C TRP A 105 -16.98 4.11 -6.63
N LEU A 106 -17.52 4.93 -5.74
CA LEU A 106 -18.32 6.12 -6.07
C LEU A 106 -17.67 7.42 -5.60
N GLY A 107 -16.45 7.33 -5.08
CA GLY A 107 -15.68 8.51 -4.67
C GLY A 107 -15.01 9.24 -5.83
N ASP A 108 -14.22 10.23 -5.49
CA ASP A 108 -13.41 10.95 -6.48
C ASP A 108 -12.37 10.01 -7.13
N PRO A 109 -11.94 10.31 -8.37
CA PRO A 109 -10.86 9.56 -9.01
C PRO A 109 -9.60 9.52 -8.14
N VAL A 110 -8.96 8.35 -8.07
CA VAL A 110 -7.86 8.04 -7.15
C VAL A 110 -6.53 8.47 -7.77
N ASP A 111 -5.67 9.10 -6.99
CA ASP A 111 -4.32 9.49 -7.43
C ASP A 111 -3.31 8.34 -7.25
N MET A 112 -3.48 7.54 -6.21
CA MET A 112 -2.62 6.39 -5.94
C MET A 112 -3.39 5.27 -5.24
N VAL A 113 -3.10 4.03 -5.63
CA VAL A 113 -3.51 2.81 -4.91
C VAL A 113 -2.26 2.07 -4.44
N PHE A 114 -2.24 1.69 -3.17
CA PHE A 114 -1.24 0.80 -2.58
C PHE A 114 -1.88 -0.54 -2.25
N VAL A 115 -1.38 -1.62 -2.83
CA VAL A 115 -1.88 -3.00 -2.68
C VAL A 115 -0.93 -3.78 -1.79
N ASP A 116 -1.38 -4.10 -0.57
CA ASP A 116 -0.67 -4.90 0.44
C ASP A 116 -1.67 -5.74 1.25
N GLY A 117 -2.59 -6.42 0.55
CA GLY A 117 -3.70 -7.16 1.15
C GLY A 117 -3.51 -8.67 1.13
N ASP A 118 -4.21 -9.35 0.23
CA ASP A 118 -4.15 -10.80 0.05
C ASP A 118 -3.05 -11.17 -0.95
N HIS A 119 -2.03 -11.91 -0.49
CA HIS A 119 -0.86 -12.29 -1.27
C HIS A 119 -1.09 -13.49 -2.20
N SER A 120 -2.30 -14.04 -2.27
CA SER A 120 -2.66 -15.01 -3.30
C SER A 120 -2.74 -14.33 -4.67
N TYR A 121 -2.61 -15.12 -5.75
CA TYR A 121 -2.79 -14.59 -7.11
C TYR A 121 -4.19 -13.96 -7.26
N GLU A 122 -5.24 -14.68 -6.86
CA GLU A 122 -6.63 -14.24 -6.95
C GLU A 122 -6.91 -13.00 -6.10
N GLY A 123 -6.23 -12.87 -4.95
CA GLY A 123 -6.32 -11.71 -4.08
C GLY A 123 -5.69 -10.49 -4.71
N CYS A 124 -4.42 -10.56 -5.01
CA CYS A 124 -3.65 -9.46 -5.58
C CYS A 124 -4.16 -9.04 -6.97
N ALA A 125 -4.40 -10.02 -7.86
CA ALA A 125 -4.94 -9.74 -9.18
C ALA A 125 -6.33 -9.07 -9.11
N GLY A 126 -7.20 -9.57 -8.24
CA GLY A 126 -8.53 -8.99 -8.06
C GLY A 126 -8.49 -7.56 -7.51
N ASP A 127 -7.56 -7.25 -6.60
CA ASP A 127 -7.35 -5.88 -6.11
C ASP A 127 -6.87 -4.97 -7.25
N ILE A 128 -5.88 -5.40 -8.02
CA ILE A 128 -5.36 -4.65 -9.17
C ILE A 128 -6.47 -4.36 -10.18
N GLU A 129 -7.22 -5.39 -10.60
CA GLU A 129 -8.29 -5.26 -11.59
C GLU A 129 -9.45 -4.38 -11.13
N ALA A 130 -9.81 -4.46 -9.84
CA ALA A 130 -10.90 -3.66 -9.28
C ALA A 130 -10.54 -2.17 -9.14
N TRP A 131 -9.26 -1.85 -8.88
CA TRP A 131 -8.87 -0.48 -8.58
C TRP A 131 -8.24 0.30 -9.75
N ILE A 132 -7.65 -0.37 -10.74
CA ILE A 132 -7.10 0.31 -11.94
C ILE A 132 -8.15 1.24 -12.61
N PRO A 133 -9.43 0.84 -12.79
CA PRO A 133 -10.42 1.71 -13.44
C PRO A 133 -10.72 3.00 -12.67
N ASN A 134 -10.39 3.06 -11.39
CA ASN A 134 -10.63 4.22 -10.52
C ASN A 134 -9.44 5.18 -10.46
N LEU A 135 -8.27 4.76 -10.95
CA LEU A 135 -7.10 5.62 -11.01
C LEU A 135 -7.27 6.72 -12.05
N LYS A 136 -6.81 7.92 -11.73
CA LYS A 136 -6.68 9.01 -12.69
C LYS A 136 -5.69 8.61 -13.80
N PRO A 137 -5.83 9.11 -15.02
CA PRO A 137 -4.79 8.94 -16.05
C PRO A 137 -3.44 9.45 -15.52
N GLY A 138 -2.43 8.60 -15.52
CA GLY A 138 -1.12 8.88 -14.93
C GLY A 138 -1.05 8.69 -13.41
N GLY A 139 -2.09 8.16 -12.80
CA GLY A 139 -2.12 7.76 -11.39
C GLY A 139 -1.12 6.63 -11.08
N LEU A 140 -0.86 6.40 -9.82
CA LEU A 140 0.14 5.44 -9.36
C LEU A 140 -0.52 4.19 -8.77
N LEU A 141 -0.03 3.03 -9.19
CA LEU A 141 -0.35 1.74 -8.58
C LEU A 141 0.93 1.16 -7.98
N ALA A 142 1.00 1.09 -6.67
CA ALA A 142 2.11 0.49 -5.93
C ALA A 142 1.69 -0.87 -5.37
N VAL A 143 2.49 -1.91 -5.58
CA VAL A 143 2.22 -3.27 -5.11
C VAL A 143 3.38 -3.73 -4.23
N HIS A 144 3.06 -4.20 -3.03
CA HIS A 144 4.03 -4.74 -2.08
C HIS A 144 4.22 -6.25 -2.26
N ASP A 145 5.32 -6.76 -1.70
CA ASP A 145 5.70 -8.19 -1.74
C ASP A 145 5.97 -8.77 -3.15
N PHE A 146 6.24 -7.92 -4.13
CA PHE A 146 6.76 -8.32 -5.43
C PHE A 146 8.25 -8.64 -5.29
N ASN A 147 8.65 -9.88 -5.52
CA ASN A 147 10.02 -10.36 -5.29
C ASN A 147 10.54 -11.22 -6.43
N LYS A 148 10.53 -10.69 -7.64
CA LYS A 148 11.09 -11.43 -8.77
C LYS A 148 12.59 -11.22 -8.91
N GLU A 149 13.35 -12.31 -8.79
CA GLU A 149 14.82 -12.34 -8.89
C GLU A 149 15.35 -11.67 -10.18
N GLU A 150 14.68 -11.85 -11.30
CA GLU A 150 15.06 -11.26 -12.59
C GLU A 150 14.96 -9.74 -12.63
N VAL A 151 14.08 -9.14 -11.84
CA VAL A 151 13.90 -7.68 -11.77
C VAL A 151 14.90 -7.06 -10.79
N PHE A 152 15.28 -7.79 -9.74
CA PHE A 152 16.15 -7.31 -8.67
C PHE A 152 17.62 -7.71 -8.84
N GLY A 153 17.98 -8.45 -9.90
CA GLY A 153 19.35 -8.92 -10.10
C GLY A 153 19.81 -9.92 -9.05
N GLY A 154 18.87 -10.71 -8.50
CA GLY A 154 19.17 -11.74 -7.49
C GLY A 154 19.62 -11.17 -6.14
N GLN A 155 19.14 -10.01 -5.74
CA GLN A 155 19.41 -9.51 -4.39
C GLN A 155 18.74 -10.42 -3.37
N GLU A 156 19.57 -11.15 -2.61
CA GLU A 156 19.09 -11.75 -1.37
C GLU A 156 18.57 -10.61 -0.47
N LEU A 157 17.39 -10.80 0.12
CA LEU A 157 16.83 -9.90 1.14
C LEU A 157 17.14 -10.48 2.53
N PRO A 158 18.38 -10.35 3.04
CA PRO A 158 18.83 -11.07 4.23
C PRO A 158 18.05 -10.67 5.49
N ASP A 159 17.42 -9.50 5.47
CA ASP A 159 16.66 -8.94 6.58
C ASP A 159 15.14 -8.94 6.33
N ALA A 160 14.66 -9.71 5.36
CA ALA A 160 13.22 -9.82 5.13
C ALA A 160 12.53 -10.31 6.41
N PRO A 161 11.52 -9.61 6.92
CA PRO A 161 10.80 -10.00 8.13
C PRO A 161 10.08 -11.35 7.97
N PHE A 162 9.84 -11.75 6.73
CA PHE A 162 9.28 -13.03 6.34
C PHE A 162 10.10 -13.63 5.20
N PRO A 163 10.70 -14.83 5.39
CA PRO A 163 11.62 -15.43 4.40
C PRO A 163 10.91 -16.08 3.20
N LYS A 164 9.67 -15.70 2.89
CA LYS A 164 8.91 -16.35 1.82
C LYS A 164 8.60 -15.39 0.70
N PRO A 165 9.00 -15.70 -0.54
CA PRO A 165 8.43 -15.04 -1.70
C PRO A 165 6.91 -15.32 -1.71
N TRP A 166 6.16 -14.35 -2.20
CA TRP A 166 4.74 -14.47 -2.43
C TRP A 166 4.47 -14.67 -3.93
N PRO A 167 4.55 -15.91 -4.46
CA PRO A 167 4.48 -16.19 -5.89
C PRO A 167 3.18 -15.69 -6.53
N GLY A 168 2.10 -15.59 -5.73
CA GLY A 168 0.84 -15.06 -6.20
C GLY A 168 0.92 -13.59 -6.57
N VAL A 169 1.64 -12.79 -5.78
CA VAL A 169 1.88 -11.37 -6.07
C VAL A 169 2.73 -11.22 -7.33
N ASP A 170 3.84 -11.99 -7.43
CA ASP A 170 4.70 -11.96 -8.62
C ASP A 170 3.92 -12.27 -9.89
N GLN A 171 3.11 -13.34 -9.87
CA GLN A 171 2.29 -13.74 -11.00
C GLN A 171 1.25 -12.67 -11.37
N ALA A 172 0.59 -12.04 -10.39
CA ALA A 172 -0.40 -11.00 -10.63
C ALA A 172 0.23 -9.75 -11.26
N VAL A 173 1.34 -9.28 -10.71
CA VAL A 173 2.08 -8.12 -11.22
C VAL A 173 2.56 -8.36 -12.65
N GLU A 174 3.14 -9.53 -12.92
CA GLU A 174 3.59 -9.88 -14.27
C GLU A 174 2.46 -9.97 -15.28
N ALA A 175 1.38 -10.66 -14.91
CA ALA A 175 0.24 -10.85 -15.82
C ALA A 175 -0.50 -9.55 -16.13
N LEU A 176 -0.59 -8.65 -15.18
CA LEU A 176 -1.48 -7.48 -15.28
C LEU A 176 -0.76 -6.17 -15.53
N LEU A 177 0.50 -6.02 -15.10
CA LEU A 177 1.18 -4.71 -15.08
C LEU A 177 2.42 -4.66 -15.95
N VAL A 178 3.30 -5.66 -15.87
CA VAL A 178 4.57 -5.66 -16.62
C VAL A 178 4.33 -5.62 -18.12
N GLY A 179 5.00 -4.67 -18.81
CA GLY A 179 4.86 -4.46 -20.25
C GLY A 179 3.56 -3.78 -20.71
N LYS A 180 2.63 -3.51 -19.80
CA LYS A 180 1.39 -2.76 -20.09
C LYS A 180 1.45 -1.32 -19.57
N TYR A 181 2.11 -1.12 -18.43
CA TYR A 181 2.24 0.17 -17.77
C TYR A 181 3.70 0.55 -17.55
N GLU A 182 3.98 1.84 -17.40
CA GLU A 182 5.31 2.35 -17.09
C GLU A 182 5.71 1.96 -15.67
N MET A 183 6.81 1.20 -15.51
CA MET A 183 7.38 0.94 -14.20
C MET A 183 8.12 2.18 -13.70
N VAL A 184 7.63 2.81 -12.64
CA VAL A 184 8.16 4.06 -12.08
C VAL A 184 9.32 3.81 -11.14
N SER A 185 9.18 2.81 -10.28
CA SER A 185 10.22 2.45 -9.29
C SER A 185 10.08 1.02 -8.82
N VAL A 186 11.21 0.49 -8.35
CA VAL A 186 11.29 -0.76 -7.58
C VAL A 186 12.21 -0.51 -6.40
N VAL A 187 11.69 -0.67 -5.18
CA VAL A 187 12.43 -0.49 -3.93
C VAL A 187 12.15 -1.68 -3.03
N ARG A 188 13.15 -2.52 -2.81
CA ARG A 188 12.99 -3.79 -2.11
C ARG A 188 11.90 -4.64 -2.77
N THR A 189 10.79 -4.91 -2.06
CA THR A 189 9.65 -5.67 -2.60
C THR A 189 8.50 -4.78 -3.06
N LEU A 190 8.66 -3.48 -3.01
CA LEU A 190 7.69 -2.50 -3.47
C LEU A 190 7.93 -2.14 -4.93
N VAL A 191 6.99 -2.46 -5.82
CA VAL A 191 7.01 -2.05 -7.22
C VAL A 191 5.90 -1.03 -7.49
N THR A 192 6.20 0.00 -8.29
CA THR A 192 5.23 1.05 -8.62
C THR A 192 5.11 1.23 -10.11
N PHE A 193 3.88 1.34 -10.58
CA PHE A 193 3.54 1.59 -11.98
C PHE A 193 2.75 2.89 -12.13
N ARG A 194 2.88 3.52 -13.30
CA ARG A 194 2.02 4.60 -13.76
C ARG A 194 0.96 4.06 -14.71
N VAL A 195 -0.30 4.31 -14.41
CA VAL A 195 -1.47 3.77 -15.12
C VAL A 195 -2.11 4.83 -16.01
#